data_8aa4ac502dfff6bfea241c439789d327
#
_entry.id   8aa4ac502dfff6bfea241c439789d327
#
_cell.length_a   1.000
_cell.length_b   1.000
_cell.length_c   1.000
_cell.angle_alpha   90.00
_cell.angle_beta   90.00
_cell.angle_gamma   90.00
#
_symmetry.space_group_name_H-M   'P 1'
#
loop_
_entity.id
_entity.type
_entity.pdbx_description
1 polymer ?
#
loop_
_entity_poly.entity_id
_entity_poly.type
_entity_poly.pdbx_seq_one_letter_code
_entity_poly.pdbx_strand_id
1 'polypeptide(L)'
;MNDLYRDDTDEDVASAFIFDNKALQRALKHIYEEDFHPMTEIEESLFNETFRIFTEATDEGISESGAELPVEFRQKIDWSNAVFSAFKVHRMQNDIATQLFDSNGDLKPFEQWKNDVHPMLDHHVKHWLRTEYDTAVIRSRQAADWQRFEQYADILPNLEWMPSTSANPGADHIVFWGTILPINHPFWSVHRPGDRWNCKCSLSATNEPPTGAPRGSNEPKDQPSPGLDNNPGVDGKLFSDTHPYIENGYEGAKEAVDGFLARKFPDYAEVKTEPRHDQNEKYSERTKELR
;
A
#
# COMPACT_ATOMS: atom_id res chain seq x y z
N MET A 1 7.12 3.11 -15.15
CA MET A 1 6.50 2.16 -14.22
C MET A 1 7.37 0.92 -13.95
N ASN A 2 8.09 0.38 -14.97
CA ASN A 2 8.98 -0.77 -14.79
C ASN A 2 10.10 -0.56 -13.75
N ASP A 3 10.49 0.69 -13.45
CA ASP A 3 11.53 1.00 -12.46
C ASP A 3 11.04 0.98 -11.00
N LEU A 4 9.74 0.81 -10.77
CA LEU A 4 9.15 0.77 -9.42
C LEU A 4 9.29 -0.59 -8.75
N TYR A 5 9.37 -1.64 -9.55
CA TYR A 5 9.39 -3.01 -9.05
C TYR A 5 10.70 -3.66 -9.50
N ARG A 6 11.59 -4.00 -8.56
CA ARG A 6 12.74 -4.84 -8.86
C ARG A 6 12.24 -6.19 -9.37
N ASP A 7 12.73 -6.56 -10.55
CA ASP A 7 12.49 -7.86 -11.15
C ASP A 7 13.36 -8.91 -10.41
N ASP A 8 12.91 -9.32 -9.22
CA ASP A 8 13.46 -10.52 -8.59
C ASP A 8 12.80 -11.71 -9.29
N THR A 9 13.51 -12.22 -10.34
CA THR A 9 13.21 -13.50 -10.97
C THR A 9 13.47 -14.62 -9.97
N ASP A 10 12.55 -14.84 -9.04
CA ASP A 10 12.52 -16.04 -8.23
C ASP A 10 11.55 -17.03 -8.83
N GLU A 11 12.15 -18.11 -9.30
CA GLU A 11 11.49 -19.33 -9.73
C GLU A 11 10.58 -19.88 -8.64
N ASP A 12 9.33 -20.21 -9.01
CA ASP A 12 8.43 -21.17 -8.34
C ASP A 12 8.20 -21.08 -6.81
N VAL A 13 8.05 -19.91 -6.23
CA VAL A 13 7.33 -19.80 -4.97
C VAL A 13 5.84 -19.81 -5.30
N ALA A 14 5.11 -20.83 -4.80
CA ALA A 14 3.65 -20.87 -4.92
C ALA A 14 3.07 -19.50 -4.57
N SER A 15 2.26 -18.93 -5.45
CA SER A 15 1.67 -17.61 -5.25
C SER A 15 0.93 -17.59 -3.91
N ALA A 16 1.23 -16.61 -3.05
CA ALA A 16 0.54 -16.44 -1.78
C ALA A 16 -0.98 -16.22 -1.96
N PHE A 17 -1.39 -15.85 -3.17
CA PHE A 17 -2.79 -15.70 -3.56
C PHE A 17 -3.00 -16.20 -4.99
N ILE A 18 -4.27 -16.47 -5.34
CA ILE A 18 -4.71 -16.76 -6.70
C ILE A 18 -5.72 -15.70 -7.08
N PHE A 19 -5.48 -14.96 -8.18
CA PHE A 19 -6.46 -14.06 -8.76
C PHE A 19 -7.56 -14.86 -9.46
N ASP A 20 -8.85 -14.59 -9.14
CA ASP A 20 -9.96 -15.34 -9.73
C ASP A 20 -10.10 -15.09 -11.24
N ASN A 21 -9.76 -16.10 -12.04
CA ASN A 21 -9.91 -16.03 -13.49
C ASN A 21 -11.34 -15.76 -13.94
N LYS A 22 -12.36 -16.19 -13.17
CA LYS A 22 -13.76 -15.91 -13.54
C LYS A 22 -14.09 -14.43 -13.31
N ALA A 23 -13.56 -13.81 -12.26
CA ALA A 23 -13.67 -12.39 -12.05
C ALA A 23 -13.01 -11.62 -13.19
N LEU A 24 -11.80 -12.03 -13.60
CA LEU A 24 -11.08 -11.41 -14.72
C LEU A 24 -11.86 -11.53 -16.04
N GLN A 25 -12.41 -12.70 -16.36
CA GLN A 25 -13.20 -12.90 -17.59
C GLN A 25 -14.51 -12.08 -17.60
N ARG A 26 -15.18 -11.96 -16.45
CA ARG A 26 -16.37 -11.09 -16.32
C ARG A 26 -15.98 -9.63 -16.56
N ALA A 27 -14.91 -9.18 -15.95
CA ALA A 27 -14.44 -7.81 -16.07
C ALA A 27 -14.05 -7.45 -17.52
N LEU A 28 -13.30 -8.33 -18.20
CA LEU A 28 -12.94 -8.13 -19.61
C LEU A 28 -14.17 -7.98 -20.49
N LYS A 29 -15.18 -8.83 -20.27
CA LYS A 29 -16.44 -8.72 -21.02
C LYS A 29 -17.14 -7.40 -20.73
N HIS A 30 -17.23 -7.01 -19.47
CA HIS A 30 -17.89 -5.76 -19.05
C HIS A 30 -17.18 -4.52 -19.59
N ILE A 31 -15.84 -4.49 -19.55
CA ILE A 31 -15.03 -3.36 -20.07
C ILE A 31 -15.17 -3.24 -21.61
N TYR A 32 -15.43 -4.35 -22.29
CA TYR A 32 -15.62 -4.36 -23.75
C TYR A 32 -17.02 -3.90 -24.17
N GLU A 33 -18.01 -3.98 -23.29
CA GLU A 33 -19.41 -3.59 -23.55
C GLU A 33 -19.56 -2.06 -23.62
N GLU A 34 -20.44 -1.56 -24.49
CA GLU A 34 -20.58 -0.12 -24.77
C GLU A 34 -21.18 0.70 -23.62
N ASP A 35 -21.79 0.05 -22.63
CA ASP A 35 -22.43 0.69 -21.48
C ASP A 35 -21.48 0.91 -20.29
N PHE A 36 -20.22 0.42 -20.34
CA PHE A 36 -19.21 0.65 -19.34
C PHE A 36 -18.26 1.78 -19.73
N HIS A 37 -18.03 2.71 -18.82
CA HIS A 37 -17.16 3.87 -19.01
C HIS A 37 -15.92 3.81 -18.12
N PRO A 38 -14.79 3.25 -18.59
CA PRO A 38 -13.61 2.99 -17.76
C PRO A 38 -13.00 4.23 -17.11
N MET A 39 -13.20 5.44 -17.66
CA MET A 39 -12.71 6.69 -17.09
C MET A 39 -13.53 7.17 -15.88
N THR A 40 -14.82 6.85 -15.81
CA THR A 40 -15.76 7.41 -14.82
C THR A 40 -16.35 6.36 -13.89
N GLU A 41 -16.12 5.09 -14.17
CA GLU A 41 -16.64 3.95 -13.41
C GLU A 41 -15.49 3.06 -12.93
N ILE A 42 -15.77 2.20 -11.95
CA ILE A 42 -14.83 1.17 -11.47
C ILE A 42 -15.44 -0.20 -11.76
N GLU A 43 -14.67 -1.06 -12.41
CA GLU A 43 -15.10 -2.44 -12.68
C GLU A 43 -15.17 -3.23 -11.37
N GLU A 44 -16.38 -3.63 -11.00
CA GLU A 44 -16.67 -4.15 -9.66
C GLU A 44 -16.07 -5.54 -9.41
N SER A 45 -15.99 -6.41 -10.43
CA SER A 45 -15.40 -7.76 -10.26
C SER A 45 -13.89 -7.67 -9.99
N LEU A 46 -13.19 -6.78 -10.70
CA LEU A 46 -11.76 -6.52 -10.46
C LEU A 46 -11.53 -5.88 -9.09
N PHE A 47 -12.38 -4.92 -8.71
CA PHE A 47 -12.30 -4.28 -7.41
C PHE A 47 -12.48 -5.30 -6.27
N ASN A 48 -13.53 -6.11 -6.32
CA ASN A 48 -13.82 -7.08 -5.26
C ASN A 48 -12.68 -8.07 -5.08
N GLU A 49 -12.08 -8.53 -6.18
CA GLU A 49 -10.98 -9.48 -6.14
C GLU A 49 -9.68 -8.83 -5.63
N THR A 50 -9.36 -7.64 -6.12
CA THR A 50 -8.18 -6.88 -5.66
C THR A 50 -8.29 -6.53 -4.18
N PHE A 51 -9.45 -6.07 -3.73
CA PHE A 51 -9.70 -5.73 -2.34
C PHE A 51 -9.65 -6.96 -1.42
N ARG A 52 -10.18 -8.12 -1.85
CA ARG A 52 -10.04 -9.40 -1.15
C ARG A 52 -8.57 -9.75 -0.92
N ILE A 53 -7.74 -9.64 -1.96
CA ILE A 53 -6.32 -9.98 -1.91
C ILE A 53 -5.58 -9.06 -0.92
N PHE A 54 -5.84 -7.75 -0.92
CA PHE A 54 -5.21 -6.84 0.06
C PHE A 54 -5.76 -7.02 1.48
N THR A 55 -7.00 -7.46 1.63
CA THR A 55 -7.55 -7.84 2.95
C THR A 55 -6.83 -9.06 3.49
N GLU A 56 -6.61 -10.08 2.67
CA GLU A 56 -5.84 -11.28 3.05
C GLU A 56 -4.39 -10.94 3.42
N ALA A 57 -3.71 -10.08 2.64
CA ALA A 57 -2.38 -9.59 3.00
C ALA A 57 -2.35 -8.86 4.34
N THR A 58 -3.40 -8.08 4.62
CA THR A 58 -3.55 -7.38 5.91
C THR A 58 -3.73 -8.35 7.06
N ASP A 59 -4.58 -9.36 6.90
CA ASP A 59 -4.83 -10.38 7.92
C ASP A 59 -3.57 -11.20 8.21
N GLU A 60 -2.82 -11.58 7.18
CA GLU A 60 -1.54 -12.27 7.28
C GLU A 60 -0.54 -11.43 8.08
N GLY A 61 -0.33 -10.16 7.69
CA GLY A 61 0.63 -9.28 8.36
C GLY A 61 0.28 -9.00 9.82
N ILE A 62 -1.00 -8.78 10.14
CA ILE A 62 -1.46 -8.60 11.53
C ILE A 62 -1.24 -9.89 12.33
N SER A 63 -1.55 -11.05 11.75
CA SER A 63 -1.34 -12.35 12.38
C SER A 63 0.15 -12.60 12.67
N GLU A 64 1.04 -12.26 11.76
CA GLU A 64 2.50 -12.35 11.96
C GLU A 64 3.02 -11.44 13.08
N SER A 65 2.43 -10.27 13.28
CA SER A 65 2.77 -9.38 14.40
C SER A 65 2.37 -10.00 15.75
N GLY A 66 1.26 -10.73 15.80
CA GLY A 66 0.65 -11.19 17.03
C GLY A 66 0.11 -10.08 17.94
N ALA A 67 0.06 -8.82 17.45
CA ALA A 67 -0.51 -7.70 18.19
C ALA A 67 -2.01 -7.57 17.89
N GLU A 68 -2.79 -7.24 18.91
CA GLU A 68 -4.20 -6.90 18.73
C GLU A 68 -4.32 -5.42 18.28
N LEU A 69 -5.08 -5.19 17.22
CA LEU A 69 -5.36 -3.85 16.74
C LEU A 69 -6.68 -3.32 17.32
N PRO A 70 -6.74 -2.02 17.70
CA PRO A 70 -8.01 -1.34 17.92
C PRO A 70 -8.92 -1.46 16.69
N VAL A 71 -10.22 -1.67 16.91
CA VAL A 71 -11.20 -1.84 15.81
C VAL A 71 -11.18 -0.66 14.85
N GLU A 72 -11.14 0.56 15.39
CA GLU A 72 -11.10 1.80 14.61
C GLU A 72 -9.83 1.91 13.76
N PHE A 73 -8.70 1.40 14.27
CA PHE A 73 -7.45 1.40 13.51
C PHE A 73 -7.46 0.35 12.39
N ARG A 74 -8.03 -0.84 12.67
CA ARG A 74 -8.25 -1.85 11.63
C ARG A 74 -9.15 -1.32 10.51
N GLN A 75 -10.22 -0.64 10.86
CA GLN A 75 -11.12 -0.01 9.88
C GLN A 75 -10.40 1.01 8.99
N LYS A 76 -9.45 1.79 9.53
CA LYS A 76 -8.62 2.70 8.71
C LYS A 76 -7.79 1.94 7.67
N ILE A 77 -7.18 0.81 8.06
CA ILE A 77 -6.42 -0.02 7.13
C ILE A 77 -7.34 -0.60 6.05
N ASP A 78 -8.50 -1.13 6.43
CA ASP A 78 -9.47 -1.70 5.49
C ASP A 78 -9.97 -0.64 4.49
N TRP A 79 -10.23 0.58 4.97
CA TRP A 79 -10.57 1.70 4.09
C TRP A 79 -9.42 2.07 3.14
N SER A 80 -8.18 2.13 3.63
CA SER A 80 -7.01 2.37 2.80
C SER A 80 -6.88 1.31 1.69
N ASN A 81 -7.11 0.04 2.02
CA ASN A 81 -7.10 -1.05 1.05
C ASN A 81 -8.19 -0.88 -0.01
N ALA A 82 -9.39 -0.45 0.39
CA ALA A 82 -10.48 -0.19 -0.56
C ALA A 82 -10.13 0.95 -1.51
N VAL A 83 -9.59 2.06 -0.99
CA VAL A 83 -9.13 3.21 -1.80
C VAL A 83 -8.04 2.78 -2.78
N PHE A 84 -7.00 2.10 -2.30
CA PHE A 84 -5.89 1.64 -3.14
C PHE A 84 -6.36 0.67 -4.22
N SER A 85 -7.21 -0.30 -3.86
CA SER A 85 -7.79 -1.27 -4.81
C SER A 85 -8.57 -0.57 -5.92
N ALA A 86 -9.38 0.44 -5.59
CA ALA A 86 -10.16 1.18 -6.57
C ALA A 86 -9.25 1.97 -7.55
N PHE A 87 -8.20 2.64 -7.07
CA PHE A 87 -7.23 3.31 -7.93
C PHE A 87 -6.45 2.34 -8.81
N LYS A 88 -6.01 1.20 -8.25
CA LYS A 88 -5.33 0.15 -9.02
C LYS A 88 -6.23 -0.38 -10.15
N VAL A 89 -7.50 -0.63 -9.85
CA VAL A 89 -8.47 -1.11 -10.85
C VAL A 89 -8.74 -0.04 -11.89
N HIS A 90 -8.96 1.21 -11.48
CA HIS A 90 -9.14 2.31 -12.42
C HIS A 90 -7.95 2.44 -13.38
N ARG A 91 -6.72 2.30 -12.88
CA ARG A 91 -5.51 2.29 -13.72
C ARG A 91 -5.54 1.10 -14.68
N MET A 92 -5.73 -0.12 -14.19
CA MET A 92 -5.70 -1.35 -15.00
C MET A 92 -6.78 -1.34 -16.09
N GLN A 93 -8.03 -1.00 -15.76
CA GLN A 93 -9.14 -0.98 -16.72
C GLN A 93 -8.94 0.04 -17.84
N ASN A 94 -8.35 1.20 -17.51
CA ASN A 94 -8.05 2.22 -18.52
C ASN A 94 -6.84 1.83 -19.39
N ASP A 95 -5.79 1.24 -18.80
CA ASP A 95 -4.65 0.74 -19.57
C ASP A 95 -5.13 -0.26 -20.66
N ILE A 96 -6.02 -1.20 -20.31
CA ILE A 96 -6.53 -2.18 -21.28
C ILE A 96 -7.58 -1.58 -22.24
N ALA A 97 -8.38 -0.62 -21.79
CA ALA A 97 -9.36 0.05 -22.63
C ALA A 97 -8.71 0.86 -23.77
N THR A 98 -7.48 1.37 -23.58
CA THR A 98 -6.73 2.03 -24.65
C THR A 98 -6.49 1.14 -25.87
N GLN A 99 -6.60 -0.18 -25.72
CA GLN A 99 -6.36 -1.16 -26.77
C GLN A 99 -7.64 -1.63 -27.47
N LEU A 100 -8.82 -1.07 -27.13
CA LEU A 100 -10.11 -1.49 -27.71
C LEU A 100 -10.21 -1.25 -29.21
N PHE A 101 -9.61 -0.16 -29.70
CA PHE A 101 -9.70 0.22 -31.09
C PHE A 101 -8.41 -0.11 -31.86
N ASP A 102 -8.58 -0.39 -33.15
CA ASP A 102 -7.44 -0.58 -34.06
C ASP A 102 -6.90 0.78 -34.58
N SER A 103 -5.90 0.73 -35.48
CA SER A 103 -5.28 1.92 -36.06
C SER A 103 -6.20 2.73 -36.96
N ASN A 104 -7.35 2.19 -37.39
CA ASN A 104 -8.36 2.86 -38.20
C ASN A 104 -9.47 3.48 -37.32
N GLY A 105 -9.44 3.21 -36.01
CA GLY A 105 -10.49 3.63 -35.07
C GLY A 105 -11.67 2.67 -35.00
N ASP A 106 -11.58 1.48 -35.58
CA ASP A 106 -12.62 0.46 -35.52
C ASP A 106 -12.45 -0.37 -34.25
N LEU A 107 -13.58 -0.73 -33.61
CA LEU A 107 -13.59 -1.61 -32.42
C LEU A 107 -13.06 -2.99 -32.82
N LYS A 108 -11.99 -3.44 -32.12
CA LYS A 108 -11.43 -4.78 -32.35
C LYS A 108 -12.43 -5.86 -31.96
N PRO A 109 -12.45 -7.03 -32.65
CA PRO A 109 -13.17 -8.21 -32.16
C PRO A 109 -12.73 -8.58 -30.73
N PHE A 110 -13.66 -8.98 -29.87
CA PHE A 110 -13.41 -9.26 -28.45
C PHE A 110 -12.22 -10.20 -28.20
N GLU A 111 -12.13 -11.32 -28.93
CA GLU A 111 -11.05 -12.28 -28.76
C GLU A 111 -9.68 -11.72 -29.21
N GLN A 112 -9.65 -10.84 -30.20
CA GLN A 112 -8.43 -10.16 -30.61
C GLN A 112 -7.99 -9.18 -29.52
N TRP A 113 -8.87 -8.28 -29.08
CA TRP A 113 -8.57 -7.33 -28.00
C TRP A 113 -8.12 -8.04 -26.72
N LYS A 114 -8.83 -9.08 -26.31
CA LYS A 114 -8.48 -9.89 -25.14
C LYS A 114 -7.06 -10.47 -25.23
N ASN A 115 -6.65 -10.96 -26.40
CA ASN A 115 -5.28 -11.45 -26.61
C ASN A 115 -4.25 -10.31 -26.58
N ASP A 116 -4.58 -9.17 -27.17
CA ASP A 116 -3.69 -7.99 -27.20
C ASP A 116 -3.41 -7.44 -25.80
N VAL A 117 -4.40 -7.47 -24.89
CA VAL A 117 -4.27 -6.94 -23.52
C VAL A 117 -3.72 -7.97 -22.51
N HIS A 118 -3.65 -9.26 -22.87
CA HIS A 118 -3.20 -10.31 -21.96
C HIS A 118 -1.84 -10.04 -21.31
N PRO A 119 -0.78 -9.62 -22.03
CA PRO A 119 0.50 -9.32 -21.39
C PRO A 119 0.42 -8.19 -20.37
N MET A 120 -0.40 -7.17 -20.65
CA MET A 120 -0.62 -6.04 -19.74
C MET A 120 -1.36 -6.47 -18.48
N LEU A 121 -2.38 -7.32 -18.64
CA LEU A 121 -3.11 -7.90 -17.51
C LEU A 121 -2.21 -8.75 -16.63
N ASP A 122 -1.32 -9.57 -17.21
CA ASP A 122 -0.39 -10.39 -16.45
C ASP A 122 0.52 -9.54 -15.57
N HIS A 123 0.98 -8.38 -16.03
CA HIS A 123 1.72 -7.46 -15.17
C HIS A 123 0.87 -6.97 -14.00
N HIS A 124 -0.38 -6.55 -14.23
CA HIS A 124 -1.25 -6.01 -13.20
C HIS A 124 -1.69 -7.03 -12.14
N VAL A 125 -2.04 -8.28 -12.57
CA VAL A 125 -2.67 -9.29 -11.70
C VAL A 125 -1.71 -10.36 -11.19
N LYS A 126 -0.47 -10.43 -11.71
CA LYS A 126 0.55 -11.37 -11.26
C LYS A 126 1.78 -10.63 -10.70
N HIS A 127 2.58 -9.98 -11.56
CA HIS A 127 3.87 -9.43 -11.16
C HIS A 127 3.73 -8.26 -10.17
N TRP A 128 3.01 -7.22 -10.52
CA TRP A 128 2.86 -6.05 -9.64
C TRP A 128 2.03 -6.39 -8.41
N LEU A 129 0.92 -7.12 -8.59
CA LEU A 129 0.08 -7.51 -7.47
C LEU A 129 0.82 -8.39 -6.46
N ARG A 130 1.77 -9.23 -6.89
CA ARG A 130 2.60 -10.02 -5.99
C ARG A 130 3.48 -9.12 -5.11
N THR A 131 4.21 -8.18 -5.72
CA THR A 131 5.06 -7.25 -4.99
C THR A 131 4.24 -6.36 -4.04
N GLU A 132 3.07 -5.91 -4.48
CA GLU A 132 2.15 -5.12 -3.67
C GLU A 132 1.59 -5.94 -2.50
N TYR A 133 1.22 -7.20 -2.74
CA TYR A 133 0.77 -8.14 -1.70
C TYR A 133 1.85 -8.32 -0.62
N ASP A 134 3.05 -8.72 -1.00
CA ASP A 134 4.16 -8.96 -0.09
C ASP A 134 4.50 -7.70 0.71
N THR A 135 4.43 -6.52 0.07
CA THR A 135 4.63 -5.23 0.74
C THR A 135 3.46 -4.91 1.69
N ALA A 136 2.23 -5.22 1.32
CA ALA A 136 1.07 -5.03 2.18
C ALA A 136 1.15 -5.89 3.45
N VAL A 137 1.58 -7.16 3.34
CA VAL A 137 1.84 -8.05 4.50
C VAL A 137 2.84 -7.40 5.45
N ILE A 138 4.00 -6.97 4.94
CA ILE A 138 5.05 -6.35 5.74
C ILE A 138 4.55 -5.06 6.41
N ARG A 139 3.86 -4.19 5.68
CA ARG A 139 3.37 -2.91 6.19
C ARG A 139 2.22 -3.06 7.17
N SER A 140 1.37 -4.07 7.00
CA SER A 140 0.31 -4.42 7.95
C SER A 140 0.89 -4.93 9.27
N ARG A 141 1.90 -5.83 9.21
CA ARG A 141 2.63 -6.27 10.40
C ARG A 141 3.25 -5.10 11.13
N GLN A 142 3.93 -4.21 10.43
CA GLN A 142 4.56 -3.04 11.03
C GLN A 142 3.56 -2.03 11.58
N ALA A 143 2.38 -1.91 10.97
CA ALA A 143 1.31 -1.10 11.52
C ALA A 143 0.81 -1.64 12.86
N ALA A 144 0.66 -2.96 12.97
CA ALA A 144 0.28 -3.64 14.19
C ALA A 144 1.39 -3.55 15.26
N ASP A 145 2.65 -3.78 14.87
CA ASP A 145 3.80 -3.63 15.76
C ASP A 145 3.91 -2.20 16.30
N TRP A 146 3.66 -1.17 15.46
CA TRP A 146 3.69 0.22 15.86
C TRP A 146 2.68 0.54 16.95
N GLN A 147 1.44 0.06 16.83
CA GLN A 147 0.41 0.22 17.86
C GLN A 147 0.85 -0.41 19.19
N ARG A 148 1.53 -1.56 19.13
CA ARG A 148 2.12 -2.19 20.33
C ARG A 148 3.29 -1.39 20.90
N PHE A 149 4.16 -0.82 20.06
CA PHE A 149 5.27 0.01 20.53
C PHE A 149 4.77 1.26 21.25
N GLU A 150 3.73 1.89 20.78
CA GLU A 150 3.10 3.04 21.45
C GLU A 150 2.54 2.68 22.83
N GLN A 151 1.98 1.47 22.99
CA GLN A 151 1.48 1.00 24.29
C GLN A 151 2.60 0.82 25.33
N TYR A 152 3.79 0.46 24.91
CA TYR A 152 4.94 0.21 25.78
C TYR A 152 5.97 1.34 25.79
N ALA A 153 5.68 2.47 25.20
CA ALA A 153 6.64 3.58 25.04
C ALA A 153 7.15 4.15 26.38
N ASP A 154 6.42 4.00 27.48
CA ASP A 154 6.87 4.41 28.82
C ASP A 154 8.02 3.53 29.35
N ILE A 155 8.15 2.30 28.88
CA ILE A 155 9.18 1.32 29.28
C ILE A 155 10.27 1.19 28.21
N LEU A 156 9.86 1.18 26.94
CA LEU A 156 10.71 1.03 25.76
C LEU A 156 10.52 2.25 24.82
N PRO A 157 11.09 3.42 25.19
CA PRO A 157 10.78 4.68 24.53
C PRO A 157 11.39 4.84 23.14
N ASN A 158 12.33 3.96 22.76
CA ASN A 158 13.08 4.05 21.52
C ASN A 158 12.79 2.87 20.61
N LEU A 159 12.97 3.08 19.31
CA LEU A 159 12.92 2.03 18.31
C LEU A 159 14.27 1.86 17.65
N GLU A 160 14.67 0.62 17.43
CA GLU A 160 15.88 0.23 16.71
C GLU A 160 15.52 -0.32 15.34
N TRP A 161 16.21 0.14 14.30
CA TRP A 161 16.11 -0.42 12.96
C TRP A 161 16.89 -1.73 12.87
N MET A 162 16.17 -2.84 12.76
CA MET A 162 16.76 -4.18 12.66
C MET A 162 17.19 -4.49 11.23
N PRO A 163 18.31 -5.24 11.05
CA PRO A 163 18.76 -5.68 9.75
C PRO A 163 17.71 -6.49 8.99
N SER A 164 17.81 -6.48 7.65
CA SER A 164 16.97 -7.31 6.78
C SER A 164 17.25 -8.79 7.02
N THR A 165 16.18 -9.60 7.01
CA THR A 165 16.26 -11.06 7.01
C THR A 165 16.46 -11.65 5.61
N SER A 166 16.52 -10.82 4.56
CA SER A 166 16.78 -11.25 3.19
C SER A 166 18.21 -11.77 3.04
N ALA A 167 18.40 -12.82 2.24
CA ALA A 167 19.73 -13.29 1.86
C ALA A 167 20.51 -12.24 1.02
N ASN A 168 19.76 -11.41 0.27
CA ASN A 168 20.29 -10.32 -0.55
C ASN A 168 19.58 -8.99 -0.19
N PRO A 169 19.94 -8.36 0.95
CA PRO A 169 19.32 -7.12 1.37
C PRO A 169 19.64 -5.98 0.39
N GLY A 170 18.68 -5.07 0.19
CA GLY A 170 18.92 -3.84 -0.58
C GLY A 170 19.98 -2.97 0.11
N ALA A 171 20.96 -2.50 -0.66
CA ALA A 171 22.07 -1.68 -0.13
C ALA A 171 21.60 -0.33 0.43
N ASP A 172 20.47 0.17 -0.02
CA ASP A 172 19.83 1.41 0.37
C ASP A 172 19.36 1.44 1.83
N HIS A 173 19.05 0.27 2.44
CA HIS A 173 18.63 0.19 3.84
C HIS A 173 19.78 -0.10 4.84
N ILE A 174 20.92 -0.53 4.37
CA ILE A 174 22.06 -0.86 5.24
C ILE A 174 22.50 0.36 6.07
N VAL A 175 22.38 1.56 5.52
CA VAL A 175 22.74 2.82 6.21
C VAL A 175 21.89 3.10 7.45
N PHE A 176 20.72 2.48 7.56
CA PHE A 176 19.78 2.67 8.67
C PHE A 176 19.90 1.62 9.77
N TRP A 177 20.54 0.48 9.52
CA TRP A 177 20.65 -0.61 10.50
C TRP A 177 21.32 -0.19 11.78
N GLY A 178 20.74 -0.57 12.92
CA GLY A 178 21.22 -0.19 14.25
C GLY A 178 20.92 1.26 14.62
N THR A 179 20.15 2.00 13.82
CA THR A 179 19.68 3.34 14.21
C THR A 179 18.68 3.19 15.34
N ILE A 180 18.94 3.83 16.47
CA ILE A 180 18.05 3.89 17.64
C ILE A 180 17.60 5.33 17.81
N LEU A 181 16.28 5.56 17.78
CA LEU A 181 15.65 6.87 17.93
C LEU A 181 14.37 6.77 18.76
N PRO A 182 13.98 7.84 19.48
CA PRO A 182 12.69 7.90 20.15
C PRO A 182 11.53 7.59 19.20
N ILE A 183 10.51 6.91 19.69
CA ILE A 183 9.34 6.52 18.86
C ILE A 183 8.66 7.72 18.20
N ASN A 184 8.69 8.90 18.85
CA ASN A 184 8.12 10.14 18.32
C ASN A 184 9.10 10.94 17.44
N HIS A 185 10.28 10.40 17.09
CA HIS A 185 11.27 11.11 16.27
C HIS A 185 10.74 11.24 14.83
N PRO A 186 10.83 12.45 14.19
CA PRO A 186 10.33 12.71 12.83
C PRO A 186 10.90 11.78 11.75
N PHE A 187 12.08 11.18 11.99
CA PHE A 187 12.68 10.20 11.10
C PHE A 187 11.69 9.06 10.75
N TRP A 188 10.95 8.56 11.75
CA TRP A 188 10.02 7.44 11.57
C TRP A 188 8.77 7.76 10.76
N SER A 189 8.47 9.02 10.52
CA SER A 189 7.36 9.40 9.63
C SER A 189 7.75 9.31 8.15
N VAL A 190 9.05 9.35 7.84
CA VAL A 190 9.57 9.28 6.47
C VAL A 190 10.29 7.96 6.22
N HIS A 191 11.30 7.64 7.05
CA HIS A 191 12.14 6.46 6.89
C HIS A 191 11.79 5.38 7.92
N ARG A 192 11.53 4.18 7.42
CA ARG A 192 11.23 3.03 8.25
C ARG A 192 11.30 1.75 7.42
N PRO A 193 11.43 0.60 8.05
CA PRO A 193 11.24 -0.67 7.35
C PRO A 193 9.92 -0.67 6.56
N GLY A 194 9.92 -1.21 5.34
CA GLY A 194 8.77 -1.18 4.45
C GLY A 194 8.57 0.13 3.67
N ASP A 195 9.52 1.09 3.70
CA ASP A 195 9.54 2.26 2.81
C ASP A 195 10.16 1.98 1.43
N ARG A 196 10.53 0.74 1.17
CA ARG A 196 10.97 0.19 -0.12
C ARG A 196 10.20 -1.08 -0.43
N TRP A 197 9.97 -1.32 -1.71
CA TRP A 197 9.38 -2.56 -2.18
C TRP A 197 10.23 -3.76 -1.76
N ASN A 198 9.58 -4.86 -1.35
CA ASN A 198 10.23 -6.10 -0.89
C ASN A 198 11.20 -5.94 0.30
N CYS A 199 11.09 -4.87 1.09
CA CYS A 199 11.92 -4.67 2.28
C CYS A 199 11.58 -5.70 3.37
N LYS A 200 12.60 -6.42 3.87
CA LYS A 200 12.48 -7.41 4.95
C LYS A 200 13.16 -6.95 6.25
N CYS A 201 13.35 -5.63 6.42
CA CYS A 201 13.77 -5.05 7.70
C CYS A 201 12.60 -5.01 8.68
N SER A 202 12.89 -4.79 9.97
CA SER A 202 11.89 -4.61 11.02
C SER A 202 12.32 -3.53 12.01
N LEU A 203 11.43 -3.17 12.92
CA LEU A 203 11.73 -2.36 14.10
C LEU A 203 11.67 -3.23 15.35
N SER A 204 12.47 -2.87 16.35
CA SER A 204 12.41 -3.44 17.70
C SER A 204 12.32 -2.30 18.71
N ALA A 205 11.40 -2.39 19.67
CA ALA A 205 11.36 -1.44 20.77
C ALA A 205 12.50 -1.71 21.77
N THR A 206 13.12 -0.66 22.28
CA THR A 206 14.27 -0.76 23.16
C THR A 206 14.33 0.39 24.17
N ASN A 207 15.05 0.19 25.29
CA ASN A 207 15.43 1.24 26.23
C ASN A 207 16.89 1.70 26.07
N GLU A 208 17.60 1.16 25.07
CA GLU A 208 18.96 1.62 24.75
C GLU A 208 18.95 3.09 24.33
N PRO A 209 20.03 3.85 24.64
CA PRO A 209 20.09 5.27 24.32
C PRO A 209 20.09 5.52 22.81
N PRO A 210 19.49 6.65 22.35
CA PRO A 210 19.48 7.00 20.93
C PRO A 210 20.88 7.15 20.33
N THR A 211 21.07 6.65 19.10
CA THR A 211 22.33 6.74 18.33
C THR A 211 22.43 8.00 17.47
N GLY A 212 21.33 8.75 17.33
CA GLY A 212 21.19 9.86 16.37
C GLY A 212 20.77 9.39 14.98
N ALA A 213 20.30 10.32 14.14
CA ALA A 213 19.85 10.01 12.79
C ALA A 213 21.03 9.50 11.94
N PRO A 214 20.82 8.47 11.09
CA PRO A 214 21.86 7.91 10.25
C PRO A 214 22.32 8.91 9.18
N ARG A 215 23.55 8.74 8.74
CA ARG A 215 24.09 9.48 7.58
C ARG A 215 23.35 9.02 6.32
N GLY A 216 23.10 9.95 5.41
CA GLY A 216 22.47 9.63 4.13
C GLY A 216 20.95 9.61 4.15
N SER A 217 20.30 9.77 5.32
CA SER A 217 18.83 9.79 5.42
C SER A 217 18.14 10.87 4.56
N ASN A 218 18.89 11.87 4.09
CA ASN A 218 18.42 12.94 3.20
C ASN A 218 18.94 12.79 1.75
N GLU A 219 19.72 11.75 1.46
CA GLU A 219 20.22 11.50 0.11
C GLU A 219 19.08 11.04 -0.80
N PRO A 220 19.02 11.44 -2.08
CA PRO A 220 17.94 11.02 -3.00
C PRO A 220 17.78 9.49 -3.10
N LYS A 221 18.88 8.73 -3.04
CA LYS A 221 18.88 7.26 -3.08
C LYS A 221 18.29 6.63 -1.82
N ASP A 222 18.28 7.37 -0.69
CA ASP A 222 17.78 6.89 0.58
C ASP A 222 16.31 7.23 0.81
N GLN A 223 15.68 7.96 -0.12
CA GLN A 223 14.27 8.35 0.01
C GLN A 223 13.33 7.15 -0.17
N PRO A 224 12.16 7.16 0.46
CA PRO A 224 11.11 6.16 0.29
C PRO A 224 10.73 5.96 -1.19
N SER A 225 10.34 4.74 -1.55
CA SER A 225 9.70 4.51 -2.84
C SER A 225 8.35 5.23 -2.91
N PRO A 226 7.96 5.77 -4.08
CA PRO A 226 6.62 6.34 -4.25
C PRO A 226 5.53 5.38 -3.79
N GLY A 227 4.59 5.88 -3.01
CA GLY A 227 3.54 5.08 -2.39
C GLY A 227 3.89 4.46 -1.03
N LEU A 228 5.14 4.60 -0.54
CA LEU A 228 5.61 3.99 0.70
C LEU A 228 6.22 5.00 1.70
N ASP A 229 6.03 6.29 1.45
CA ASP A 229 6.61 7.42 2.19
C ASP A 229 5.80 7.88 3.41
N ASN A 230 4.85 7.07 3.87
CA ASN A 230 4.03 7.31 5.06
C ASN A 230 4.31 6.28 6.17
N ASN A 231 3.82 6.52 7.39
CA ASN A 231 3.83 5.56 8.49
C ASN A 231 2.46 4.86 8.63
N PRO A 232 2.27 3.61 8.14
CA PRO A 232 0.99 2.90 8.26
C PRO A 232 0.57 2.65 9.70
N GLY A 233 1.50 2.63 10.66
CA GLY A 233 1.19 2.52 12.09
C GLY A 233 0.56 3.79 12.68
N VAL A 234 0.71 4.94 12.01
CA VAL A 234 0.14 6.22 12.45
C VAL A 234 -1.15 6.55 11.69
N ASP A 235 -1.13 6.43 10.37
CA ASP A 235 -2.25 6.88 9.53
C ASP A 235 -3.18 5.75 9.06
N GLY A 236 -2.78 4.49 9.24
CA GLY A 236 -3.53 3.31 8.78
C GLY A 236 -3.52 3.10 7.28
N LYS A 237 -2.63 3.79 6.52
CA LYS A 237 -2.52 3.62 5.08
C LYS A 237 -1.37 2.66 4.74
N LEU A 238 -1.68 1.55 4.10
CA LEU A 238 -0.65 0.62 3.62
C LEU A 238 0.13 1.20 2.42
N PHE A 239 -0.53 2.01 1.60
CA PHE A 239 0.08 2.75 0.49
C PHE A 239 -0.31 4.21 0.59
N SER A 240 0.65 5.11 0.40
CA SER A 240 0.43 6.56 0.47
C SER A 240 -0.14 7.11 -0.83
N ASP A 241 -0.59 8.36 -0.77
CA ASP A 241 -1.19 9.07 -1.89
C ASP A 241 -0.15 9.42 -2.99
N THR A 242 1.17 9.25 -2.74
CA THR A 242 2.24 9.40 -3.74
C THR A 242 2.39 8.18 -4.64
N HIS A 243 1.59 7.12 -4.41
CA HIS A 243 1.62 5.95 -5.27
C HIS A 243 1.21 6.30 -6.71
N PRO A 244 1.92 5.79 -7.75
CA PRO A 244 1.64 6.15 -9.14
C PRO A 244 0.23 5.90 -9.63
N TYR A 245 -0.52 4.97 -9.03
CA TYR A 245 -1.95 4.79 -9.37
C TYR A 245 -2.80 5.98 -8.94
N ILE A 246 -2.37 6.71 -7.89
CA ILE A 246 -3.07 7.86 -7.32
C ILE A 246 -2.50 9.16 -7.92
N GLU A 247 -1.18 9.38 -7.78
CA GLU A 247 -0.52 10.62 -8.19
C GLU A 247 -0.53 10.80 -9.71
N ASN A 248 -0.31 9.69 -10.47
CA ASN A 248 -0.27 9.68 -11.94
C ASN A 248 -1.47 8.92 -12.52
N GLY A 249 -2.63 8.99 -11.86
CA GLY A 249 -3.88 8.40 -12.33
C GLY A 249 -4.37 9.03 -13.63
N TYR A 250 -5.26 8.32 -14.33
CA TYR A 250 -5.97 8.92 -15.46
C TYR A 250 -6.85 10.09 -14.98
N GLU A 251 -7.15 11.01 -15.89
CA GLU A 251 -8.08 12.11 -15.63
C GLU A 251 -9.43 11.55 -15.12
N GLY A 252 -10.00 12.16 -14.08
CA GLY A 252 -11.25 11.70 -13.46
C GLY A 252 -11.11 10.48 -12.51
N ALA A 253 -9.90 9.93 -12.33
CA ALA A 253 -9.68 8.77 -11.46
C ALA A 253 -10.19 8.99 -10.04
N LYS A 254 -9.91 10.17 -9.48
CA LYS A 254 -10.32 10.50 -8.11
C LYS A 254 -11.84 10.55 -7.96
N GLU A 255 -12.53 11.19 -8.90
CA GLU A 255 -13.99 11.31 -8.93
C GLU A 255 -14.66 9.93 -9.10
N ALA A 256 -14.12 9.09 -10.00
CA ALA A 256 -14.59 7.73 -10.22
C ALA A 256 -14.45 6.87 -8.95
N VAL A 257 -13.28 6.92 -8.32
CA VAL A 257 -12.99 6.18 -7.07
C VAL A 257 -13.86 6.67 -5.92
N ASP A 258 -13.92 7.99 -5.67
CA ASP A 258 -14.72 8.56 -4.58
C ASP A 258 -16.21 8.24 -4.77
N GLY A 259 -16.75 8.35 -5.99
CA GLY A 259 -18.12 8.00 -6.31
C GLY A 259 -18.44 6.52 -6.15
N PHE A 260 -17.53 5.64 -6.56
CA PHE A 260 -17.66 4.20 -6.39
C PHE A 260 -17.66 3.79 -4.91
N LEU A 261 -16.66 4.25 -4.15
CA LEU A 261 -16.51 3.91 -2.74
C LEU A 261 -17.66 4.44 -1.88
N ALA A 262 -18.18 5.64 -2.17
CA ALA A 262 -19.33 6.20 -1.46
C ALA A 262 -20.60 5.35 -1.64
N ARG A 263 -20.79 4.75 -2.83
CA ARG A 263 -21.91 3.83 -3.07
C ARG A 263 -21.70 2.46 -2.44
N LYS A 264 -20.47 1.95 -2.47
CA LYS A 264 -20.15 0.59 -2.00
C LYS A 264 -20.01 0.50 -0.48
N PHE A 265 -19.53 1.55 0.14
CA PHE A 265 -19.26 1.63 1.58
C PHE A 265 -19.85 2.92 2.18
N PRO A 266 -21.19 3.08 2.21
CA PRO A 266 -21.83 4.31 2.67
C PRO A 266 -21.46 4.65 4.12
N ASP A 267 -21.31 3.68 4.99
CA ASP A 267 -20.98 3.87 6.41
C ASP A 267 -19.55 4.42 6.63
N TYR A 268 -18.63 4.17 5.69
CA TYR A 268 -17.26 4.70 5.74
C TYR A 268 -17.16 6.16 5.26
N ALA A 269 -18.13 6.65 4.51
CA ALA A 269 -18.15 8.04 4.06
C ALA A 269 -18.29 9.02 5.23
N GLU A 270 -18.89 8.60 6.35
CA GLU A 270 -19.03 9.41 7.55
C GLU A 270 -17.72 9.55 8.33
N VAL A 271 -16.83 8.56 8.29
CA VAL A 271 -15.51 8.60 8.96
C VAL A 271 -14.57 9.65 8.35
N LYS A 272 -14.79 10.05 7.09
CA LYS A 272 -14.02 11.13 6.41
C LYS A 272 -14.33 12.53 6.92
N THR A 273 -15.43 12.74 7.62
CA THR A 273 -15.92 14.10 7.99
C THR A 273 -15.54 14.55 9.39
N GLU A 274 -14.96 13.68 10.21
CA GLU A 274 -14.44 14.14 11.51
C GLU A 274 -13.11 14.89 11.32
N PRO A 275 -13.01 16.16 11.79
CA PRO A 275 -11.74 16.87 11.76
C PRO A 275 -10.73 16.10 12.59
N ARG A 276 -9.55 15.86 12.01
CA ARG A 276 -8.42 15.25 12.74
C ARG A 276 -8.20 16.04 14.02
N HIS A 277 -8.51 15.45 15.16
CA HIS A 277 -7.99 15.94 16.42
C HIS A 277 -6.47 15.77 16.35
N ASP A 278 -5.78 16.91 16.28
CA ASP A 278 -4.34 16.98 16.14
C ASP A 278 -3.69 16.26 17.33
N GLN A 279 -3.16 15.06 17.08
CA GLN A 279 -2.45 14.29 18.12
C GLN A 279 -1.22 15.06 18.64
N ASN A 280 -0.72 16.07 17.90
CA ASN A 280 0.31 16.98 18.37
C ASN A 280 -0.14 17.83 19.59
N GLU A 281 -1.42 18.10 19.79
CA GLU A 281 -1.90 18.79 21.00
C GLU A 281 -1.76 17.92 22.25
N LYS A 282 -2.03 16.62 22.16
CA LYS A 282 -1.93 15.68 23.30
C LYS A 282 -0.49 15.54 23.81
N TYR A 283 0.49 15.55 22.89
CA TYR A 283 1.91 15.52 23.25
C TYR A 283 2.43 16.87 23.78
N SER A 284 1.89 17.99 23.26
CA SER A 284 2.21 19.34 23.72
C SER A 284 1.71 19.61 25.15
N GLU A 285 0.57 19.10 25.54
CA GLU A 285 0.03 19.27 26.88
C GLU A 285 0.78 18.42 27.91
N ARG A 286 1.10 17.15 27.61
CA ARG A 286 1.93 16.30 28.49
C ARG A 286 3.34 16.84 28.72
N THR A 287 3.93 17.52 27.74
CA THR A 287 5.28 18.12 27.90
C THR A 287 5.24 19.39 28.76
N LYS A 288 4.09 20.03 28.92
CA LYS A 288 3.92 21.20 29.80
C LYS A 288 3.68 20.82 31.26
N GLU A 289 3.14 19.63 31.54
CA GLU A 289 2.93 19.12 32.90
C GLU A 289 4.20 18.55 33.55
N LEU A 290 5.24 18.26 32.74
CA LEU A 290 6.54 17.72 33.19
C LEU A 290 7.63 18.81 33.37
N ARG A 291 7.28 20.10 33.33
CA ARG A 291 8.13 21.25 33.68
C ARG A 291 7.63 21.93 34.93
#